data_b9ca2fca76413195696ba701f91e0e40
#
_entry.id   b9ca2fca76413195696ba701f91e0e40
#
_cell.length_a   1.000
_cell.length_b   1.000
_cell.length_c   1.000
_cell.angle_alpha   90.00
_cell.angle_beta   90.00
_cell.angle_gamma   90.00
#
_symmetry.space_group_name_H-M   'P 1'
#
loop_
_entity.id
_entity.type
_entity.pdbx_description
1 polymer ?
#
loop_
_entity_poly.entity_id
_entity_poly.type
_entity_poly.pdbx_seq_one_letter_code
_entity_poly.pdbx_strand_id
1 'polypeptide(L)'
;MTGSGPSFADRTDFENAQRGLVEALDPCIVTDAEGRVVWDLEQYSYLDADCPDTVNASLWRQAQLCATQGLFEVTPGIYQVRGLDLSNMTIVEGDTGVIVIDPLISAETAAAALELYRKNRGDRPVTGMIYTHSHGDHFGGSKGILPDGAGDVPILARRDFSSTPCRRTSTPVWR
;
A
#
# COMPACT_ATOMS: atom_id res chain seq x y z
N MET A 1 19.84 -11.00 33.09
CA MET A 1 20.29 -10.97 31.70
C MET A 1 19.99 -9.56 31.16
N THR A 2 20.99 -8.68 31.20
CA THR A 2 20.91 -7.35 30.58
C THR A 2 21.29 -7.52 29.10
N GLY A 3 20.35 -7.96 28.29
CA GLY A 3 20.55 -7.94 26.85
C GLY A 3 20.62 -6.48 26.39
N SER A 4 21.76 -6.08 25.82
CA SER A 4 21.81 -4.81 25.09
C SER A 4 20.73 -4.85 24.00
N GLY A 5 19.83 -3.86 23.96
CA GLY A 5 18.88 -3.71 22.87
C GLY A 5 19.60 -3.64 21.51
N PRO A 6 18.86 -3.74 20.40
CA PRO A 6 19.44 -3.65 19.06
C PRO A 6 20.23 -2.34 18.91
N SER A 7 21.40 -2.44 18.28
CA SER A 7 22.28 -1.28 18.07
C SER A 7 21.66 -0.33 17.02
N PHE A 8 21.60 0.97 17.31
CA PHE A 8 21.22 1.99 16.33
C PHE A 8 22.23 2.15 15.18
N ALA A 9 23.44 1.63 15.34
CA ALA A 9 24.44 1.59 14.27
C ALA A 9 24.16 0.46 13.25
N ASP A 10 23.33 -0.53 13.59
CA ASP A 10 22.89 -1.56 12.65
C ASP A 10 21.88 -0.94 11.66
N ARG A 11 22.16 -1.04 10.38
CA ARG A 11 21.34 -0.49 9.27
C ARG A 11 20.64 -1.57 8.45
N THR A 12 20.70 -2.83 8.89
CA THR A 12 20.14 -3.98 8.17
C THR A 12 18.64 -3.85 7.91
N ASP A 13 17.88 -3.20 8.81
CA ASP A 13 16.45 -2.94 8.61
C ASP A 13 16.19 -1.94 7.47
N PHE A 14 17.02 -0.92 7.29
CA PHE A 14 16.93 0.01 6.15
C PHE A 14 17.25 -0.68 4.82
N GLU A 15 18.26 -1.51 4.80
CA GLU A 15 18.59 -2.34 3.63
C GLU A 15 17.43 -3.31 3.30
N ASN A 16 16.84 -3.92 4.32
CA ASN A 16 15.68 -4.80 4.17
C ASN A 16 14.43 -4.06 3.73
N ALA A 17 14.20 -2.83 4.22
CA ALA A 17 13.05 -2.01 3.81
C ALA A 17 13.11 -1.62 2.31
N GLN A 18 14.30 -1.46 1.76
CA GLN A 18 14.52 -1.13 0.35
C GLN A 18 14.69 -2.35 -0.54
N ARG A 19 14.76 -3.55 0.03
CA ARG A 19 14.97 -4.77 -0.76
C ARG A 19 13.84 -5.01 -1.76
N GLY A 20 14.21 -5.20 -3.02
CA GLY A 20 13.28 -5.44 -4.11
C GLY A 20 12.58 -4.18 -4.63
N LEU A 21 13.01 -2.98 -4.21
CA LEU A 21 12.47 -1.73 -4.76
C LEU A 21 12.67 -1.70 -6.28
N VAL A 22 11.57 -1.58 -7.02
CA VAL A 22 11.54 -1.45 -8.48
C VAL A 22 11.48 0.02 -8.86
N GLU A 23 10.53 0.76 -8.31
CA GLU A 23 10.36 2.20 -8.54
C GLU A 23 9.63 2.84 -7.35
N ALA A 24 10.11 3.99 -6.92
CA ALA A 24 9.41 4.89 -6.01
C ALA A 24 8.49 5.85 -6.78
N LEU A 25 7.40 6.29 -6.17
CA LEU A 25 6.59 7.39 -6.71
C LEU A 25 7.26 8.72 -6.36
N ASP A 26 7.55 9.55 -7.36
CA ASP A 26 8.22 10.85 -7.18
C ASP A 26 7.51 11.94 -8.01
N PRO A 27 6.91 12.97 -7.37
CA PRO A 27 6.69 13.09 -5.93
C PRO A 27 5.67 12.05 -5.41
N CYS A 28 5.80 11.64 -4.13
CA CYS A 28 4.83 10.74 -3.50
C CYS A 28 3.60 11.52 -3.00
N ILE A 29 2.86 12.06 -3.97
CA ILE A 29 1.62 12.81 -3.77
C ILE A 29 0.53 12.21 -4.66
N VAL A 30 -0.61 11.85 -4.06
CA VAL A 30 -1.79 11.37 -4.79
C VAL A 30 -2.91 12.38 -4.64
N THR A 31 -3.53 12.75 -5.76
CA THR A 31 -4.64 13.70 -5.80
C THR A 31 -5.89 13.05 -6.37
N ASP A 32 -7.06 13.63 -6.04
CA ASP A 32 -8.32 13.29 -6.71
C ASP A 32 -8.47 14.01 -8.07
N ALA A 33 -9.59 13.79 -8.75
CA ALA A 33 -9.89 14.38 -10.06
C ALA A 33 -10.02 15.92 -10.03
N GLU A 34 -10.30 16.49 -8.87
CA GLU A 34 -10.39 17.95 -8.65
C GLU A 34 -9.05 18.56 -8.22
N GLY A 35 -7.99 17.75 -8.11
CA GLY A 35 -6.65 18.19 -7.72
C GLY A 35 -6.46 18.34 -6.20
N ARG A 36 -7.39 17.85 -5.37
CA ARG A 36 -7.24 17.86 -3.92
C ARG A 36 -6.31 16.72 -3.51
N VAL A 37 -5.41 17.02 -2.59
CA VAL A 37 -4.46 16.02 -2.06
C VAL A 37 -5.21 14.98 -1.23
N VAL A 38 -5.06 13.71 -1.61
CA VAL A 38 -5.61 12.53 -0.90
C VAL A 38 -4.53 11.88 -0.04
N TRP A 39 -3.31 11.81 -0.56
CA TRP A 39 -2.14 11.28 0.14
C TRP A 39 -0.91 12.13 -0.19
N ASP A 40 -0.12 12.47 0.83
CA ASP A 40 1.08 13.27 0.69
C ASP A 40 2.15 12.74 1.67
N LEU A 41 3.15 12.05 1.13
CA LEU A 41 4.29 11.57 1.90
C LEU A 41 5.43 12.58 1.94
N GLU A 42 5.45 13.56 1.02
CA GLU A 42 6.48 14.62 0.96
C GLU A 42 6.51 15.50 2.21
N GLN A 43 5.35 15.64 2.89
CA GLN A 43 5.27 16.34 4.18
C GLN A 43 6.16 15.73 5.27
N TYR A 44 6.62 14.48 5.09
CA TYR A 44 7.51 13.77 6.02
C TYR A 44 8.98 13.81 5.60
N SER A 45 9.35 14.61 4.60
CA SER A 45 10.76 14.76 4.15
C SER A 45 11.74 15.19 5.25
N TYR A 46 11.24 15.79 6.33
CA TYR A 46 12.06 16.10 7.52
C TYR A 46 12.65 14.85 8.20
N LEU A 47 12.13 13.65 7.91
CA LEU A 47 12.66 12.38 8.42
C LEU A 47 14.03 12.02 7.83
N ASP A 48 14.46 12.68 6.76
CA ASP A 48 15.80 12.53 6.20
C ASP A 48 16.89 13.15 7.10
N ALA A 49 16.50 14.02 8.03
CA ALA A 49 17.40 14.62 9.00
C ALA A 49 17.73 13.67 10.17
N ASP A 50 18.72 14.07 10.96
CA ASP A 50 19.04 13.39 12.22
C ASP A 50 17.89 13.50 13.23
N CYS A 51 17.77 12.48 14.08
CA CYS A 51 16.75 12.45 15.13
C CYS A 51 16.93 13.63 16.11
N PRO A 52 15.93 14.51 16.29
CA PRO A 52 16.01 15.59 17.29
C PRO A 52 16.06 15.02 18.72
N ASP A 53 16.74 15.73 19.62
CA ASP A 53 16.83 15.36 21.05
C ASP A 53 15.47 15.28 21.76
N THR A 54 14.44 15.92 21.19
CA THR A 54 13.07 15.96 21.73
C THR A 54 12.24 14.76 21.32
N VAL A 55 12.75 13.87 20.44
CA VAL A 55 12.04 12.72 19.89
C VAL A 55 12.69 11.42 20.34
N ASN A 56 11.87 10.40 20.61
CA ASN A 56 12.39 9.06 20.90
C ASN A 56 13.06 8.48 19.63
N ALA A 57 14.33 8.13 19.74
CA ALA A 57 15.15 7.65 18.63
C ALA A 57 14.58 6.36 17.95
N SER A 58 13.94 5.48 18.72
CA SER A 58 13.29 4.27 18.14
C SER A 58 12.07 4.62 17.29
N LEU A 59 11.28 5.62 17.73
CA LEU A 59 10.12 6.10 16.96
C LEU A 59 10.58 6.84 15.70
N TRP A 60 11.64 7.65 15.79
CA TRP A 60 12.21 8.32 14.63
C TRP A 60 12.68 7.30 13.58
N ARG A 61 13.46 6.30 14.02
CA ARG A 61 13.92 5.21 13.14
C ARG A 61 12.75 4.46 12.51
N GLN A 62 11.70 4.15 13.28
CA GLN A 62 10.51 3.48 12.75
C GLN A 62 9.80 4.35 11.71
N ALA A 63 9.67 5.67 11.95
CA ALA A 63 9.08 6.60 11.00
C ALA A 63 9.88 6.68 9.69
N GLN A 64 11.22 6.72 9.76
CA GLN A 64 12.08 6.66 8.58
C GLN A 64 11.86 5.38 7.76
N LEU A 65 11.73 4.22 8.41
CA LEU A 65 11.45 2.95 7.74
C LEU A 65 10.06 2.94 7.08
N CYS A 66 9.04 3.49 7.76
CA CYS A 66 7.68 3.61 7.25
C CYS A 66 7.56 4.59 6.07
N ALA A 67 8.48 5.56 5.96
CA ALA A 67 8.51 6.50 4.83
C ALA A 67 9.06 5.86 3.54
N THR A 68 9.62 4.65 3.62
CA THR A 68 10.06 3.91 2.42
C THR A 68 8.84 3.48 1.61
N GLN A 69 8.70 4.00 0.39
CA GLN A 69 7.52 3.84 -0.46
C GLN A 69 7.88 3.38 -1.87
N GLY A 70 6.91 2.82 -2.60
CA GLY A 70 7.02 2.45 -4.01
C GLY A 70 6.53 1.05 -4.32
N LEU A 71 6.90 0.58 -5.52
CA LEU A 71 6.67 -0.78 -6.00
C LEU A 71 7.86 -1.66 -5.64
N PHE A 72 7.62 -2.79 -5.01
CA PHE A 72 8.64 -3.77 -4.59
C PHE A 72 8.35 -5.14 -5.21
N GLU A 73 9.37 -5.78 -5.78
CA GLU A 73 9.33 -7.19 -6.10
C GLU A 73 9.66 -8.00 -4.84
N VAL A 74 8.66 -8.70 -4.30
CA VAL A 74 8.82 -9.56 -3.11
C VAL A 74 9.50 -10.88 -3.49
N THR A 75 9.05 -11.45 -4.60
CA THR A 75 9.61 -12.63 -5.27
C THR A 75 9.09 -12.62 -6.71
N PRO A 76 9.69 -13.34 -7.67
CA PRO A 76 9.22 -13.36 -9.05
C PRO A 76 7.71 -13.60 -9.15
N GLY A 77 7.00 -12.66 -9.79
CA GLY A 77 5.55 -12.69 -9.96
C GLY A 77 4.73 -12.20 -8.77
N ILE A 78 5.34 -11.77 -7.66
CA ILE A 78 4.63 -11.17 -6.53
C ILE A 78 5.22 -9.80 -6.23
N TYR A 79 4.38 -8.79 -6.33
CA TYR A 79 4.74 -7.39 -6.12
C TYR A 79 3.95 -6.80 -4.96
N GLN A 80 4.52 -5.81 -4.30
CA GLN A 80 3.85 -5.07 -3.23
C GLN A 80 4.07 -3.57 -3.42
N VAL A 81 2.96 -2.80 -3.37
CA VAL A 81 3.03 -1.34 -3.27
C VAL A 81 2.93 -0.95 -1.81
N ARG A 82 3.92 -0.21 -1.34
CA ARG A 82 4.08 0.20 0.06
C ARG A 82 4.15 1.72 0.15
N GLY A 83 3.68 2.30 1.25
CA GLY A 83 3.83 3.71 1.58
C GLY A 83 2.95 4.67 0.78
N LEU A 84 2.10 4.20 -0.12
CA LEU A 84 1.13 5.02 -0.83
C LEU A 84 -0.19 5.18 -0.05
N ASP A 85 -0.29 4.56 1.11
CA ASP A 85 -1.47 4.54 1.97
C ASP A 85 -1.09 3.97 3.35
N LEU A 86 -2.07 3.83 4.24
CA LEU A 86 -1.91 3.20 5.57
C LEU A 86 -1.59 1.71 5.49
N SER A 87 -2.09 1.00 4.48
CA SER A 87 -1.83 -0.41 4.23
C SER A 87 -0.92 -0.63 3.03
N ASN A 88 -0.65 -1.88 2.70
CA ASN A 88 0.11 -2.28 1.52
C ASN A 88 -0.78 -3.06 0.58
N MET A 89 -0.70 -2.77 -0.71
CA MET A 89 -1.38 -3.55 -1.75
C MET A 89 -0.44 -4.59 -2.33
N THR A 90 -0.89 -5.85 -2.39
CA THR A 90 -0.13 -6.93 -3.01
C THR A 90 -0.73 -7.32 -4.35
N ILE A 91 0.12 -7.53 -5.35
CA ILE A 91 -0.26 -7.91 -6.72
C ILE A 91 0.44 -9.22 -7.04
N VAL A 92 -0.35 -10.23 -7.41
CA VAL A 92 0.13 -11.57 -7.80
C VAL A 92 -0.11 -11.76 -9.30
N GLU A 93 0.96 -11.98 -10.06
CA GLU A 93 0.89 -12.25 -11.49
C GLU A 93 0.44 -13.70 -11.76
N GLY A 94 -0.56 -13.86 -12.62
CA GLY A 94 -0.99 -15.13 -13.15
C GLY A 94 -0.81 -15.18 -14.67
N ASP A 95 -1.22 -16.28 -15.31
CA ASP A 95 -1.06 -16.46 -16.77
C ASP A 95 -1.91 -15.46 -17.56
N THR A 96 -3.12 -15.15 -17.11
CA THR A 96 -4.11 -14.35 -17.83
C THR A 96 -4.27 -12.93 -17.30
N GLY A 97 -3.70 -12.60 -16.15
CA GLY A 97 -3.83 -11.30 -15.51
C GLY A 97 -3.23 -11.28 -14.12
N VAL A 98 -3.75 -10.44 -13.26
CA VAL A 98 -3.27 -10.29 -11.88
C VAL A 98 -4.40 -10.44 -10.87
N ILE A 99 -4.04 -10.89 -9.67
CA ILE A 99 -4.90 -10.85 -8.47
C ILE A 99 -4.39 -9.72 -7.59
N VAL A 100 -5.29 -8.83 -7.16
CA VAL A 100 -4.99 -7.76 -6.21
C VAL A 100 -5.45 -8.17 -4.82
N ILE A 101 -4.58 -8.02 -3.83
CA ILE A 101 -4.88 -8.29 -2.42
C ILE A 101 -4.78 -6.99 -1.65
N ASP A 102 -5.83 -6.64 -0.91
CA ASP A 102 -5.97 -5.45 -0.08
C ASP A 102 -5.72 -4.14 -0.85
N PRO A 103 -6.71 -3.65 -1.60
CA PRO A 103 -6.58 -2.51 -2.51
C PRO A 103 -6.62 -1.14 -1.81
N LEU A 104 -5.97 -0.98 -0.66
CA LEU A 104 -5.79 0.29 0.05
C LEU A 104 -7.11 0.93 0.55
N ILE A 105 -7.03 2.18 1.07
CA ILE A 105 -8.19 2.85 1.69
C ILE A 105 -9.01 3.68 0.71
N SER A 106 -8.37 4.29 -0.31
CA SER A 106 -9.06 5.17 -1.26
C SER A 106 -8.92 4.70 -2.71
N ALA A 107 -9.88 5.06 -3.54
CA ALA A 107 -9.86 4.75 -4.97
C ALA A 107 -8.63 5.39 -5.65
N GLU A 108 -8.26 6.58 -5.22
CA GLU A 108 -7.16 7.36 -5.77
C GLU A 108 -5.80 6.71 -5.46
N THR A 109 -5.56 6.33 -4.19
CA THR A 109 -4.30 5.65 -3.81
C THR A 109 -4.19 4.27 -4.45
N ALA A 110 -5.30 3.53 -4.52
CA ALA A 110 -5.35 2.23 -5.18
C ALA A 110 -5.09 2.32 -6.69
N ALA A 111 -5.69 3.32 -7.37
CA ALA A 111 -5.45 3.57 -8.79
C ALA A 111 -3.99 3.95 -9.06
N ALA A 112 -3.42 4.86 -8.26
CA ALA A 112 -2.01 5.25 -8.37
C ALA A 112 -1.06 4.05 -8.15
N ALA A 113 -1.38 3.19 -7.18
CA ALA A 113 -0.61 1.98 -6.90
C ALA A 113 -0.67 0.98 -8.06
N LEU A 114 -1.85 0.76 -8.66
CA LEU A 114 -2.01 -0.11 -9.82
C LEU A 114 -1.31 0.47 -11.06
N GLU A 115 -1.36 1.79 -11.25
CA GLU A 115 -0.67 2.47 -12.34
C GLU A 115 0.85 2.34 -12.21
N LEU A 116 1.41 2.54 -11.01
CA LEU A 116 2.84 2.32 -10.74
C LEU A 116 3.27 0.89 -11.08
N TYR A 117 2.45 -0.11 -10.72
CA TYR A 117 2.69 -1.50 -11.11
C TYR A 117 2.64 -1.66 -12.64
N ARG A 118 1.60 -1.17 -13.32
CA ARG A 118 1.41 -1.32 -14.77
C ARG A 118 2.53 -0.66 -15.57
N LYS A 119 2.98 0.51 -15.13
CA LYS A 119 4.13 1.21 -15.73
C LYS A 119 5.38 0.32 -15.81
N ASN A 120 5.61 -0.50 -14.78
CA ASN A 120 6.82 -1.32 -14.66
C ASN A 120 6.63 -2.75 -15.18
N ARG A 121 5.40 -3.30 -15.15
CA ARG A 121 5.11 -4.71 -15.45
C ARG A 121 4.17 -4.92 -16.63
N GLY A 122 3.66 -3.85 -17.22
CA GLY A 122 2.71 -3.87 -18.32
C GLY A 122 1.26 -3.87 -17.86
N ASP A 123 0.37 -3.49 -18.78
CA ASP A 123 -1.06 -3.34 -18.53
C ASP A 123 -1.76 -4.70 -18.53
N ARG A 124 -1.65 -5.41 -17.42
CA ARG A 124 -2.29 -6.72 -17.22
C ARG A 124 -3.68 -6.52 -16.60
N PRO A 125 -4.71 -7.25 -17.08
CA PRO A 125 -6.05 -7.15 -16.51
C PRO A 125 -6.08 -7.67 -15.07
N VAL A 126 -6.89 -7.05 -14.21
CA VAL A 126 -7.20 -7.58 -12.89
C VAL A 126 -8.25 -8.68 -13.06
N THR A 127 -7.91 -9.91 -12.69
CA THR A 127 -8.75 -11.11 -12.84
C THR A 127 -9.30 -11.64 -11.52
N GLY A 128 -8.93 -11.03 -10.41
CA GLY A 128 -9.44 -11.35 -9.08
C GLY A 128 -9.02 -10.33 -8.05
N MET A 129 -9.78 -10.23 -6.95
CA MET A 129 -9.47 -9.39 -5.81
C MET A 129 -9.69 -10.15 -4.51
N ILE A 130 -8.85 -9.91 -3.51
CA ILE A 130 -8.95 -10.55 -2.20
C ILE A 130 -8.91 -9.48 -1.12
N TYR A 131 -9.84 -9.54 -0.14
CA TYR A 131 -9.78 -8.77 1.08
C TYR A 131 -9.40 -9.69 2.23
N THR A 132 -8.29 -9.40 2.89
CA THR A 132 -7.80 -10.24 4.00
C THR A 132 -8.69 -10.09 5.23
N HIS A 133 -9.19 -8.87 5.50
CA HIS A 133 -10.05 -8.58 6.63
C HIS A 133 -10.86 -7.28 6.41
N SER A 134 -11.71 -6.92 7.37
CA SER A 134 -12.75 -5.89 7.25
C SER A 134 -12.32 -4.47 7.69
N HIS A 135 -11.03 -4.18 7.81
CA HIS A 135 -10.58 -2.80 8.01
C HIS A 135 -10.62 -2.03 6.69
N GLY A 136 -11.05 -0.76 6.74
CA GLY A 136 -11.31 0.06 5.56
C GLY A 136 -10.10 0.27 4.64
N ASP A 137 -8.91 0.31 5.20
CA ASP A 137 -7.64 0.45 4.51
C ASP A 137 -7.21 -0.81 3.72
N HIS A 138 -7.99 -1.91 3.81
CA HIS A 138 -7.75 -3.14 3.06
C HIS A 138 -8.78 -3.41 1.95
N PHE A 139 -9.84 -2.58 1.82
CA PHE A 139 -10.84 -2.75 0.75
C PHE A 139 -11.44 -1.44 0.22
N GLY A 140 -11.24 -0.32 0.89
CA GLY A 140 -11.86 0.96 0.54
C GLY A 140 -11.51 1.46 -0.86
N GLY A 141 -10.30 1.15 -1.34
CA GLY A 141 -9.81 1.54 -2.65
C GLY A 141 -10.25 0.67 -3.82
N SER A 142 -11.14 -0.32 -3.61
CA SER A 142 -11.56 -1.28 -4.65
C SER A 142 -12.03 -0.65 -5.95
N LYS A 143 -12.66 0.53 -5.91
CA LYS A 143 -13.08 1.26 -7.12
C LYS A 143 -11.93 1.82 -7.95
N GLY A 144 -10.78 2.04 -7.34
CA GLY A 144 -9.56 2.42 -8.06
C GLY A 144 -8.94 1.25 -8.84
N ILE A 145 -9.24 0.02 -8.42
CA ILE A 145 -8.80 -1.21 -9.09
C ILE A 145 -9.83 -1.70 -10.11
N LEU A 146 -11.12 -1.71 -9.71
CA LEU A 146 -12.26 -2.18 -10.52
C LEU A 146 -13.26 -1.02 -10.65
N PRO A 147 -13.07 -0.11 -11.61
CA PRO A 147 -14.01 0.98 -11.85
C PRO A 147 -15.35 0.43 -12.33
N ASP A 148 -16.40 1.27 -12.25
CA ASP A 148 -17.73 0.92 -12.71
C ASP A 148 -17.68 0.43 -14.17
N GLY A 149 -18.22 -0.74 -14.46
CA GLY A 149 -18.16 -1.38 -15.78
C GLY A 149 -16.96 -2.30 -16.03
N ALA A 150 -16.12 -2.54 -15.04
CA ALA A 150 -14.97 -3.46 -15.17
C ALA A 150 -15.35 -4.95 -15.41
N GLY A 151 -16.66 -5.29 -15.40
CA GLY A 151 -17.15 -6.66 -15.56
C GLY A 151 -17.19 -7.44 -14.25
N ASP A 152 -17.51 -8.74 -14.37
CA ASP A 152 -17.62 -9.64 -13.23
C ASP A 152 -16.25 -10.19 -12.83
N VAL A 153 -15.48 -9.39 -12.08
CA VAL A 153 -14.24 -9.85 -11.47
C VAL A 153 -14.55 -10.46 -10.10
N PRO A 154 -14.16 -11.73 -9.83
CA PRO A 154 -14.43 -12.36 -8.55
C PRO A 154 -13.71 -11.66 -7.41
N ILE A 155 -14.44 -11.38 -6.33
CA ILE A 155 -13.90 -10.81 -5.09
C ILE A 155 -14.03 -11.86 -4.00
N LEU A 156 -12.92 -12.26 -3.42
CA LEU A 156 -12.86 -13.19 -2.30
C LEU A 156 -12.68 -12.41 -1.00
N ALA A 157 -13.58 -12.63 -0.05
CA ALA A 157 -13.49 -12.09 1.29
C ALA A 157 -13.93 -13.15 2.31
N ARG A 158 -13.60 -12.92 3.57
CA ARG A 158 -14.05 -13.80 4.66
C ARG A 158 -15.59 -13.84 4.72
N ARG A 159 -16.17 -15.00 5.06
CA ARG A 159 -17.63 -15.25 5.02
C ARG A 159 -18.45 -14.23 5.83
N ASP A 160 -17.93 -13.74 6.94
CA ASP A 160 -18.58 -12.77 7.84
C ASP A 160 -18.18 -11.31 7.56
N PHE A 161 -17.50 -11.06 6.45
CA PHE A 161 -17.04 -9.73 6.05
C PHE A 161 -18.18 -8.72 6.00
N SER A 162 -19.34 -9.10 5.42
CA SER A 162 -20.52 -8.22 5.29
C SER A 162 -21.29 -7.98 6.59
N SER A 163 -21.08 -8.82 7.60
CA SER A 163 -21.76 -8.70 8.91
C SER A 163 -20.96 -7.89 9.93
N THR A 164 -19.70 -7.56 9.64
CA THR A 164 -18.86 -6.74 10.51
C THR A 164 -19.09 -5.27 10.14
N PRO A 165 -19.79 -4.46 10.99
CA PRO A 165 -20.05 -3.07 10.65
C PRO A 165 -18.75 -2.28 10.67
N CYS A 166 -18.22 -1.98 9.50
CA CYS A 166 -17.23 -0.90 9.36
C CYS A 166 -17.97 0.41 9.63
N ARG A 167 -17.80 1.00 10.81
CA ARG A 167 -18.54 2.21 11.25
C ARG A 167 -18.24 3.47 10.43
N ARG A 168 -17.47 3.40 9.33
CA ARG A 168 -17.02 4.58 8.57
C ARG A 168 -17.27 4.57 7.06
N THR A 169 -17.88 3.54 6.49
CA THR A 169 -18.23 3.58 5.06
C THR A 169 -19.73 3.31 4.89
N SER A 170 -20.45 4.36 4.50
CA SER A 170 -21.90 4.33 4.24
C SER A 170 -22.26 3.82 2.84
N THR A 171 -21.39 3.07 2.17
CA THR A 171 -21.68 2.56 0.82
C THR A 171 -21.52 1.04 0.79
N PRO A 172 -22.60 0.28 0.52
CA PRO A 172 -22.50 -1.15 0.31
C PRO A 172 -21.80 -1.41 -1.03
N VAL A 173 -20.65 -2.05 -0.99
CA VAL A 173 -19.86 -2.43 -2.18
C VAL A 173 -20.27 -3.83 -2.67
N TRP A 174 -21.57 -4.16 -2.67
CA TRP A 174 -22.02 -5.47 -3.11
C TRP A 174 -23.04 -5.40 -4.25
N ARG A 175 -22.68 -5.91 -5.38
CA ARG A 175 -23.56 -6.63 -6.33
C ARG A 175 -22.87 -7.90 -6.75
#